data_c382cd7a33649df691b74503005d82a8
#
_entry.id   c382cd7a33649df691b74503005d82a8
#
_cell.length_a   1.000
_cell.length_b   1.000
_cell.length_c   1.000
_cell.angle_alpha   90.00
_cell.angle_beta   90.00
_cell.angle_gamma   90.00
#
_symmetry.space_group_name_H-M   'P 1'
#
loop_
_entity.id
_entity.type
_entity.pdbx_description
1 polymer ?
#
loop_
_entity_poly.entity_id
_entity_poly.type
_entity_poly.pdbx_seq_one_letter_code
_entity_poly.pdbx_strand_id
1 'polypeptide(L)'
;MTTLEEVRRRAEADAKTYGYYLTPQPDLLQGFLEGLKTNEDRYGYPLCPCRLTSGNYEFDRDIICPCDYRDPDIAQYGSCYCRLYVNKQVYESQNLPEVPERRPMDKQERAYGAKAASAAKSQPTVKKKLWYCKQCGYVVFREDPPYVCPICKAKREMFAEIESAVEFNG
;
A
#
# COMPACT_ATOMS: atom_id res chain seq x y z
N MET A 1 8.62 2.95 -17.65
CA MET A 1 8.27 1.79 -16.80
C MET A 1 9.51 0.94 -16.68
N THR A 2 9.94 0.67 -15.47
CA THR A 2 11.10 -0.18 -15.20
C THR A 2 10.74 -1.65 -15.47
N THR A 3 11.65 -2.39 -16.09
CA THR A 3 11.44 -3.83 -16.34
C THR A 3 11.88 -4.65 -15.11
N LEU A 4 11.32 -5.85 -14.95
CA LEU A 4 11.72 -6.76 -13.86
C LEU A 4 13.19 -7.16 -13.97
N GLU A 5 13.71 -7.28 -15.19
CA GLU A 5 15.10 -7.58 -15.46
C GLU A 5 16.05 -6.45 -15.02
N GLU A 6 15.66 -5.21 -15.21
CA GLU A 6 16.41 -4.04 -14.71
C GLU A 6 16.43 -4.01 -13.18
N VAL A 7 15.31 -4.31 -12.52
CA VAL A 7 15.25 -4.41 -11.06
C VAL A 7 16.18 -5.52 -10.55
N ARG A 8 16.14 -6.69 -11.18
CA ARG A 8 17.04 -7.82 -10.86
C ARG A 8 18.50 -7.43 -11.02
N ARG A 9 18.87 -6.87 -12.16
CA ARG A 9 20.25 -6.45 -12.44
C ARG A 9 20.77 -5.42 -11.41
N ARG A 10 19.92 -4.48 -11.00
CA ARG A 10 20.30 -3.51 -9.94
C ARG A 10 20.51 -4.18 -8.59
N ALA A 11 19.61 -5.09 -8.20
CA ALA A 11 19.75 -5.84 -6.95
C ALA A 11 21.02 -6.73 -6.94
N GLU A 12 21.33 -7.40 -8.05
CA GLU A 12 22.54 -8.21 -8.21
C GLU A 12 23.82 -7.36 -8.17
N ALA A 13 23.82 -6.21 -8.83
CA ALA A 13 24.94 -5.29 -8.81
C ALA A 13 25.19 -4.72 -7.41
N ASP A 14 24.12 -4.38 -6.69
CA ASP A 14 24.20 -3.89 -5.32
C ASP A 14 24.71 -4.99 -4.37
N ALA A 15 24.16 -6.20 -4.44
CA ALA A 15 24.62 -7.35 -3.66
C ALA A 15 26.13 -7.59 -3.88
N LYS A 16 26.57 -7.60 -5.13
CA LYS A 16 27.99 -7.77 -5.48
C LYS A 16 28.89 -6.66 -4.92
N THR A 17 28.42 -5.41 -5.00
CA THR A 17 29.19 -4.23 -4.53
C THR A 17 29.47 -4.30 -3.03
N TYR A 18 28.52 -4.79 -2.25
CA TYR A 18 28.62 -4.86 -0.79
C TYR A 18 29.01 -6.24 -0.26
N GLY A 19 29.30 -7.21 -1.13
CA GLY A 19 29.70 -8.56 -0.74
C GLY A 19 28.56 -9.41 -0.18
N TYR A 20 27.33 -9.10 -0.57
CA TYR A 20 26.13 -9.85 -0.20
C TYR A 20 25.67 -10.78 -1.32
N TYR A 21 24.68 -11.59 -1.02
CA TYR A 21 24.01 -12.48 -1.94
C TYR A 21 22.52 -12.15 -1.95
N LEU A 22 21.87 -12.43 -3.06
CA LEU A 22 20.39 -12.42 -3.08
C LEU A 22 19.88 -13.71 -2.45
N THR A 23 18.66 -13.65 -1.90
CA THR A 23 18.03 -14.80 -1.27
C THR A 23 18.17 -16.08 -2.14
N PRO A 24 18.53 -17.22 -1.54
CA PRO A 24 18.71 -18.46 -2.31
C PRO A 24 17.40 -19.13 -2.75
N GLN A 25 16.26 -18.64 -2.29
CA GLN A 25 14.94 -19.18 -2.62
C GLN A 25 14.36 -18.46 -3.85
N PRO A 26 14.23 -19.13 -5.02
CA PRO A 26 13.84 -18.47 -6.28
C PRO A 26 12.47 -17.79 -6.23
N ASP A 27 11.49 -18.42 -5.60
CA ASP A 27 10.12 -17.90 -5.52
C ASP A 27 10.06 -16.62 -4.65
N LEU A 28 10.79 -16.60 -3.54
CA LEU A 28 10.90 -15.40 -2.70
C LEU A 28 11.65 -14.28 -3.43
N LEU A 29 12.74 -14.61 -4.12
CA LEU A 29 13.49 -13.66 -4.92
C LEU A 29 12.57 -12.99 -5.95
N GLN A 30 11.83 -13.81 -6.69
CA GLN A 30 10.89 -13.31 -7.70
C GLN A 30 9.86 -12.37 -7.08
N GLY A 31 9.22 -12.78 -5.98
CA GLY A 31 8.22 -11.96 -5.27
C GLY A 31 8.78 -10.63 -4.77
N PHE A 32 10.01 -10.59 -4.26
CA PHE A 32 10.65 -9.34 -3.81
C PHE A 32 10.98 -8.42 -4.98
N LEU A 33 11.46 -8.93 -6.09
CA LEU A 33 11.74 -8.15 -7.28
C LEU A 33 10.47 -7.57 -7.91
N GLU A 34 9.40 -8.33 -7.94
CA GLU A 34 8.07 -7.86 -8.38
C GLU A 34 7.51 -6.79 -7.44
N GLY A 35 7.67 -6.97 -6.14
CA GLY A 35 7.30 -5.98 -5.13
C GLY A 35 8.07 -4.67 -5.29
N LEU A 36 9.39 -4.73 -5.49
CA LEU A 36 10.23 -3.55 -5.76
C LEU A 36 9.80 -2.84 -7.04
N LYS A 37 9.57 -3.60 -8.13
CA LYS A 37 9.07 -3.04 -9.39
C LYS A 37 7.72 -2.35 -9.20
N THR A 38 6.79 -3.00 -8.52
CA THR A 38 5.46 -2.46 -8.25
C THR A 38 5.52 -1.15 -7.46
N ASN A 39 6.40 -1.09 -6.47
CA ASN A 39 6.60 0.12 -5.68
C ASN A 39 7.26 1.23 -6.52
N GLU A 40 8.24 0.89 -7.35
CA GLU A 40 8.88 1.86 -8.25
C GLU A 40 7.90 2.41 -9.30
N ASP A 41 7.07 1.56 -9.89
CA ASP A 41 6.03 2.01 -10.83
C ASP A 41 4.98 2.90 -10.17
N ARG A 42 4.67 2.64 -8.89
CA ARG A 42 3.64 3.37 -8.14
C ARG A 42 4.13 4.68 -7.54
N TYR A 43 5.34 4.70 -7.01
CA TYR A 43 5.86 5.83 -6.22
C TYR A 43 7.02 6.56 -6.89
N GLY A 44 7.60 6.01 -7.98
CA GLY A 44 8.74 6.58 -8.70
C GLY A 44 10.10 6.19 -8.10
N TYR A 45 10.15 5.36 -7.05
CA TYR A 45 11.38 4.87 -6.42
C TYR A 45 11.19 3.47 -5.82
N PRO A 46 12.26 2.63 -5.75
CA PRO A 46 12.16 1.23 -5.36
C PRO A 46 12.06 1.08 -3.83
N LEU A 47 10.87 1.20 -3.27
CA LEU A 47 10.62 1.00 -1.85
C LEU A 47 10.66 -0.48 -1.46
N CYS A 48 11.18 -0.74 -0.26
CA CYS A 48 11.18 -2.07 0.34
C CYS A 48 9.76 -2.67 0.35
N PRO A 49 9.52 -3.85 -0.26
CA PRO A 49 8.18 -4.41 -0.38
C PRO A 49 7.61 -4.91 0.95
N CYS A 50 8.48 -5.14 1.94
CA CYS A 50 8.09 -5.68 3.25
C CYS A 50 7.83 -4.61 4.32
N ARG A 51 7.97 -3.33 3.96
CA ARG A 51 7.73 -2.21 4.88
C ARG A 51 6.57 -1.34 4.40
N LEU A 52 5.84 -0.80 5.36
CA LEU A 52 4.77 0.13 5.06
C LEU A 52 5.32 1.46 4.56
N THR A 53 4.89 1.87 3.39
CA THR A 53 5.22 3.16 2.76
C THR A 53 4.15 4.21 3.02
N SER A 54 4.56 5.46 3.21
CA SER A 54 3.66 6.62 3.27
C SER A 54 3.27 7.13 1.88
N GLY A 55 4.08 6.83 0.85
CA GLY A 55 3.97 7.43 -0.48
C GLY A 55 4.57 8.84 -0.57
N ASN A 56 5.25 9.31 0.48
CA ASN A 56 5.97 10.56 0.51
C ASN A 56 7.48 10.27 0.56
N TYR A 57 8.21 10.74 -0.44
CA TYR A 57 9.64 10.51 -0.59
C TYR A 57 10.45 10.85 0.67
N GLU A 58 10.19 12.01 1.30
CA GLU A 58 10.94 12.45 2.49
C GLU A 58 10.72 11.55 3.71
N PHE A 59 9.54 10.94 3.81
CA PHE A 59 9.22 10.01 4.90
C PHE A 59 9.65 8.58 4.63
N ASP A 60 9.86 8.23 3.36
CA ASP A 60 10.18 6.88 2.93
C ASP A 60 11.64 6.69 2.53
N ARG A 61 12.48 7.74 2.61
CA ARG A 61 13.90 7.68 2.21
C ARG A 61 14.66 6.54 2.87
N ASP A 62 14.39 6.29 4.13
CA ASP A 62 15.04 5.25 4.93
C ASP A 62 14.69 3.82 4.51
N ILE A 63 13.61 3.63 3.73
CA ILE A 63 13.16 2.34 3.23
C ILE A 63 13.27 2.16 1.71
N ILE A 64 13.92 3.11 1.02
CA ILE A 64 14.30 2.91 -0.39
C ILE A 64 15.33 1.78 -0.45
N CYS A 65 15.09 0.80 -1.33
CA CYS A 65 15.96 -0.38 -1.43
C CYS A 65 17.21 -0.07 -2.26
N PRO A 66 18.42 -0.33 -1.73
CA PRO A 66 18.75 -0.93 -0.43
C PRO A 66 18.52 0.05 0.73
N CYS A 67 17.75 -0.38 1.73
CA CYS A 67 17.34 0.49 2.83
C CYS A 67 18.46 0.73 3.86
N ASP A 68 18.32 1.80 4.64
CA ASP A 68 19.31 2.18 5.70
C ASP A 68 19.50 1.08 6.74
N TYR A 69 18.55 0.17 6.87
CA TYR A 69 18.56 -0.92 7.86
C TYR A 69 19.21 -2.20 7.34
N ARG A 70 19.50 -2.32 6.02
CA ARG A 70 20.04 -3.54 5.41
C ARG A 70 21.34 -4.00 6.05
N ASP A 71 22.32 -3.12 6.12
CA ASP A 71 23.66 -3.48 6.57
C ASP A 71 23.70 -3.86 8.05
N PRO A 72 23.09 -3.09 8.99
CA PRO A 72 23.00 -3.50 10.38
C PRO A 72 22.18 -4.79 10.60
N ASP A 73 21.14 -5.03 9.80
CA ASP A 73 20.36 -6.27 9.88
C ASP A 73 21.20 -7.47 9.43
N ILE A 74 21.91 -7.36 8.29
CA ILE A 74 22.78 -8.44 7.80
C ILE A 74 23.94 -8.70 8.77
N ALA A 75 24.52 -7.66 9.34
CA ALA A 75 25.63 -7.82 10.31
C ALA A 75 25.16 -8.56 11.57
N GLN A 76 23.96 -8.34 12.03
CA GLN A 76 23.43 -8.94 13.26
C GLN A 76 22.75 -10.30 13.03
N TYR A 77 21.99 -10.46 11.94
CA TYR A 77 21.13 -11.62 11.71
C TYR A 77 21.52 -12.42 10.47
N GLY A 78 22.44 -11.92 9.65
CA GLY A 78 22.83 -12.56 8.38
C GLY A 78 21.89 -12.27 7.20
N SER A 79 20.82 -11.54 7.42
CA SER A 79 19.80 -11.20 6.39
C SER A 79 19.23 -9.81 6.65
N CYS A 80 18.84 -9.09 5.61
CA CYS A 80 18.02 -7.90 5.78
C CYS A 80 16.58 -8.28 6.17
N TYR A 81 15.82 -7.34 6.68
CA TYR A 81 14.44 -7.55 7.16
C TYR A 81 13.54 -8.28 6.16
N CYS A 82 13.55 -7.89 4.89
CA CYS A 82 12.78 -8.57 3.84
C CYS A 82 13.45 -9.81 3.26
N ARG A 83 14.64 -10.19 3.73
CA ARG A 83 15.39 -11.38 3.28
C ARG A 83 15.83 -11.35 1.80
N LEU A 84 15.77 -10.20 1.13
CA LEU A 84 16.26 -10.04 -0.24
C LEU A 84 17.79 -10.17 -0.29
N TYR A 85 18.48 -9.49 0.64
CA TYR A 85 19.94 -9.54 0.78
C TYR A 85 20.32 -10.38 1.98
N VAL A 86 21.26 -11.29 1.76
CA VAL A 86 21.77 -12.21 2.80
C VAL A 86 23.30 -12.26 2.77
N ASN A 87 23.93 -12.63 3.88
CA ASN A 87 25.35 -12.93 3.92
C ASN A 87 25.64 -14.31 3.31
N LYS A 88 26.93 -14.64 3.15
CA LYS A 88 27.40 -15.92 2.60
C LYS A 88 26.88 -17.11 3.40
N GLN A 89 26.91 -17.05 4.73
CA GLN A 89 26.50 -18.16 5.60
C GLN A 89 25.02 -18.52 5.41
N VAL A 90 24.14 -17.50 5.38
CA VAL A 90 22.70 -17.70 5.15
C VAL A 90 22.44 -18.19 3.73
N TYR A 91 23.19 -17.67 2.75
CA TYR A 91 23.07 -18.13 1.36
C TYR A 91 23.44 -19.61 1.19
N GLU A 92 24.54 -20.06 1.80
CA GLU A 92 25.00 -21.46 1.71
C GLU A 92 24.12 -22.43 2.52
N SER A 93 23.67 -22.02 3.71
CA SER A 93 22.79 -22.84 4.56
C SER A 93 21.35 -22.92 4.06
N GLN A 94 20.95 -21.99 3.21
CA GLN A 94 19.56 -21.80 2.73
C GLN A 94 18.53 -21.60 3.85
N ASN A 95 18.96 -21.36 5.07
CA ASN A 95 18.13 -21.14 6.23
C ASN A 95 17.98 -19.63 6.47
N LEU A 96 16.83 -19.09 6.05
CA LEU A 96 16.52 -17.66 6.19
C LEU A 96 16.13 -17.35 7.64
N PRO A 97 16.88 -16.49 8.35
CA PRO A 97 16.55 -16.12 9.72
C PRO A 97 15.32 -15.21 9.76
N GLU A 98 14.69 -15.17 10.93
CA GLU A 98 13.72 -14.13 11.25
C GLU A 98 14.48 -12.86 11.69
N VAL A 99 14.19 -11.74 11.06
CA VAL A 99 14.81 -10.44 11.35
C VAL A 99 13.75 -9.52 11.93
N PRO A 100 13.92 -9.02 13.17
CA PRO A 100 12.96 -8.10 13.77
C PRO A 100 12.97 -6.75 13.05
N GLU A 101 11.81 -6.06 13.07
CA GLU A 101 11.72 -4.71 12.49
C GLU A 101 12.57 -3.71 13.28
N ARG A 102 13.51 -3.09 12.59
CA ARG A 102 14.43 -2.08 13.15
C ARG A 102 13.97 -0.65 12.89
N ARG A 103 13.04 -0.45 11.96
CA ARG A 103 12.52 0.89 11.65
C ARG A 103 11.89 1.51 12.89
N PRO A 104 12.26 2.74 13.30
CA PRO A 104 11.67 3.40 14.46
C PRO A 104 10.14 3.51 14.38
N MET A 105 9.46 3.34 15.50
CA MET A 105 7.99 3.37 15.58
C MET A 105 7.39 4.68 15.07
N ASP A 106 8.02 5.82 15.39
CA ASP A 106 7.56 7.14 14.92
C ASP A 106 7.55 7.26 13.39
N LYS A 107 8.49 6.60 12.70
CA LYS A 107 8.54 6.54 11.24
C LYS A 107 7.47 5.58 10.68
N GLN A 108 7.21 4.48 11.37
CA GLN A 108 6.14 3.55 11.01
C GLN A 108 4.76 4.23 11.18
N GLU A 109 4.52 4.89 12.30
CA GLU A 109 3.27 5.59 12.59
C GLU A 109 3.00 6.72 11.59
N ARG A 110 4.03 7.47 11.18
CA ARG A 110 3.88 8.47 10.10
C ARG A 110 3.43 7.86 8.79
N ALA A 111 3.93 6.68 8.44
CA ALA A 111 3.49 5.96 7.24
C ALA A 111 2.02 5.53 7.34
N TYR A 112 1.55 5.08 8.50
CA TYR A 112 0.15 4.78 8.76
C TYR A 112 -0.73 6.04 8.67
N GLY A 113 -0.33 7.12 9.34
CA GLY A 113 -1.06 8.39 9.33
C GLY A 113 -1.17 9.01 7.94
N ALA A 114 -0.11 9.02 7.17
CA ALA A 114 -0.11 9.50 5.79
C ALA A 114 -1.03 8.66 4.89
N LYS A 115 -1.03 7.34 5.06
CA LYS A 115 -1.88 6.43 4.30
C LYS A 115 -3.37 6.61 4.65
N ALA A 116 -3.68 6.79 5.93
CA ALA A 116 -5.04 7.09 6.38
C ALA A 116 -5.53 8.44 5.83
N ALA A 117 -4.69 9.48 5.85
CA ALA A 117 -5.01 10.79 5.29
C ALA A 117 -5.18 10.76 3.77
N SER A 118 -4.38 9.96 3.04
CA SER A 118 -4.53 9.79 1.60
C SER A 118 -5.79 8.99 1.24
N ALA A 119 -6.13 7.98 2.02
CA ALA A 119 -7.36 7.22 1.86
C ALA A 119 -8.60 8.09 2.12
N ALA A 120 -8.54 8.96 3.13
CA ALA A 120 -9.60 9.93 3.41
C ALA A 120 -9.78 10.96 2.29
N LYS A 121 -8.69 11.36 1.62
CA LYS A 121 -8.73 12.27 0.47
C LYS A 121 -9.19 11.60 -0.83
N SER A 122 -9.06 10.29 -0.95
CA SER A 122 -9.48 9.51 -2.12
C SER A 122 -10.93 9.04 -2.06
N GLN A 123 -11.64 9.27 -0.96
CA GLN A 123 -13.09 9.11 -0.96
C GLN A 123 -13.68 10.24 -1.79
N PRO A 124 -14.26 9.95 -2.96
CA PRO A 124 -14.99 10.98 -3.66
C PRO A 124 -16.11 11.44 -2.70
N THR A 125 -16.09 12.71 -2.31
CA THR A 125 -17.24 13.33 -1.64
C THR A 125 -18.37 13.38 -2.68
N VAL A 126 -19.07 12.25 -2.82
CA VAL A 126 -20.23 12.17 -3.67
C VAL A 126 -21.31 12.98 -2.94
N LYS A 127 -21.53 14.20 -3.39
CA LYS A 127 -22.66 15.04 -2.94
C LYS A 127 -23.99 14.45 -3.42
N LYS A 128 -24.20 13.17 -3.11
CA LYS A 128 -25.48 12.50 -3.38
C LYS A 128 -26.34 12.61 -2.15
N LYS A 129 -27.58 12.98 -2.37
CA LYS A 129 -28.60 13.12 -1.35
C LYS A 129 -29.44 11.85 -1.28
N LEU A 130 -29.98 11.58 -0.12
CA LEU A 130 -30.93 10.50 0.08
C LEU A 130 -32.35 11.04 -0.08
N TRP A 131 -33.11 10.47 -1.01
CA TRP A 131 -34.47 10.87 -1.33
C TRP A 131 -35.44 9.75 -1.00
N TYR A 132 -36.63 10.06 -0.49
CA TYR A 132 -37.67 9.08 -0.31
C TYR A 132 -38.97 9.54 -0.99
N CYS A 133 -39.71 8.59 -1.55
CA CYS A 133 -41.03 8.84 -2.11
C CYS A 133 -42.07 8.87 -0.97
N LYS A 134 -42.73 10.00 -0.76
CA LYS A 134 -43.77 10.17 0.26
C LYS A 134 -44.96 9.27 0.08
N GLN A 135 -45.20 8.74 -1.13
CA GLN A 135 -46.33 7.90 -1.45
C GLN A 135 -46.08 6.42 -1.12
N CYS A 136 -44.90 5.87 -1.42
CA CYS A 136 -44.64 4.43 -1.27
C CYS A 136 -43.41 4.10 -0.43
N GLY A 137 -42.66 5.10 0.07
CA GLY A 137 -41.46 4.88 0.88
C GLY A 137 -40.20 4.47 0.09
N TYR A 138 -40.28 4.40 -1.26
CA TYR A 138 -39.09 4.07 -2.05
C TYR A 138 -37.95 5.06 -1.79
N VAL A 139 -36.76 4.55 -1.46
CA VAL A 139 -35.57 5.36 -1.15
C VAL A 139 -34.56 5.25 -2.29
N VAL A 140 -33.93 6.36 -2.65
CA VAL A 140 -32.89 6.43 -3.68
C VAL A 140 -31.78 7.39 -3.31
N PHE A 141 -30.56 7.00 -3.58
CA PHE A 141 -29.36 7.79 -3.32
C PHE A 141 -28.79 8.35 -4.63
N ARG A 142 -29.01 9.65 -4.87
CA ARG A 142 -28.57 10.35 -6.07
C ARG A 142 -28.56 11.87 -5.86
N GLU A 143 -27.97 12.60 -6.79
CA GLU A 143 -27.91 14.07 -6.72
C GLU A 143 -29.29 14.70 -6.73
N ASP A 144 -30.16 14.24 -7.63
CA ASP A 144 -31.55 14.71 -7.78
C ASP A 144 -32.54 13.55 -7.69
N PRO A 145 -33.78 13.78 -7.22
CA PRO A 145 -34.81 12.75 -7.21
C PRO A 145 -35.23 12.38 -8.63
N PRO A 146 -35.66 11.13 -8.88
CA PRO A 146 -36.11 10.69 -10.19
C PRO A 146 -37.38 11.44 -10.61
N TYR A 147 -37.56 11.66 -11.89
CA TYR A 147 -38.74 12.32 -12.43
C TYR A 147 -40.08 11.57 -12.13
N VAL A 148 -39.97 10.25 -12.05
CA VAL A 148 -41.10 9.36 -11.75
C VAL A 148 -40.58 8.25 -10.82
N CYS A 149 -41.36 7.95 -9.78
CA CYS A 149 -41.05 6.84 -8.89
C CYS A 149 -41.11 5.51 -9.64
N PRO A 150 -40.07 4.66 -9.61
CA PRO A 150 -40.08 3.38 -10.34
C PRO A 150 -41.12 2.39 -9.77
N ILE A 151 -41.51 2.56 -8.50
CA ILE A 151 -42.42 1.66 -7.80
C ILE A 151 -43.89 2.08 -8.01
N CYS A 152 -44.26 3.29 -7.55
CA CYS A 152 -45.66 3.72 -7.53
C CYS A 152 -46.04 4.71 -8.64
N LYS A 153 -45.07 5.06 -9.51
CA LYS A 153 -45.25 6.01 -10.62
C LYS A 153 -45.61 7.45 -10.20
N ALA A 154 -45.45 7.77 -8.92
CA ALA A 154 -45.61 9.14 -8.41
C ALA A 154 -44.60 10.08 -9.08
N LYS A 155 -45.01 11.33 -9.28
CA LYS A 155 -44.19 12.37 -9.89
C LYS A 155 -43.08 12.84 -8.94
N ARG A 156 -42.09 13.56 -9.49
CA ARG A 156 -40.90 14.09 -8.77
C ARG A 156 -41.25 14.86 -7.51
N GLU A 157 -42.33 15.62 -7.50
CA GLU A 157 -42.78 16.45 -6.36
C GLU A 157 -43.14 15.62 -5.12
N MET A 158 -43.32 14.31 -5.29
CA MET A 158 -43.59 13.37 -4.19
C MET A 158 -42.32 12.88 -3.51
N PHE A 159 -41.14 13.26 -3.98
CA PHE A 159 -39.90 12.96 -3.30
C PHE A 159 -39.52 14.06 -2.31
N ALA A 160 -39.02 13.64 -1.15
CA ALA A 160 -38.40 14.53 -0.16
C ALA A 160 -36.99 14.07 0.18
N GLU A 161 -36.15 15.02 0.46
CA GLU A 161 -34.78 14.75 0.96
C GLU A 161 -34.85 14.27 2.40
N ILE A 162 -34.06 13.22 2.72
CA ILE A 162 -33.89 12.75 4.09
C ILE A 162 -32.70 13.53 4.67
N GLU A 163 -32.99 14.47 5.54
CA GLU A 163 -31.98 15.17 6.37
C GLU A 163 -31.66 14.30 7.59
N SER A 164 -30.83 13.26 7.42
CA SER A 164 -30.30 12.50 8.53
C SER A 164 -28.79 12.31 8.36
N ALA A 165 -28.03 12.55 9.41
CA ALA A 165 -26.66 12.09 9.49
C ALA A 165 -26.69 10.58 9.70
N VAL A 166 -26.33 9.81 8.69
CA VAL A 166 -26.13 8.36 8.82
C VAL A 166 -24.69 8.16 9.27
N GLU A 167 -24.50 7.90 10.55
CA GLU A 167 -23.20 7.47 11.08
C GLU A 167 -23.04 5.97 10.83
N PHE A 168 -22.11 5.62 9.96
CA PHE A 168 -21.69 4.24 9.80
C PHE A 168 -20.61 3.95 10.86
N ASN A 169 -21.00 3.32 11.96
CA ASN A 169 -20.07 2.71 12.90
C ASN A 169 -19.63 1.36 12.30
N GLY A 170 -18.41 1.32 11.74
CA GLY A 170 -17.71 0.12 11.30
C GLY A 170 -16.77 -0.39 12.36
#